data_66540e8d42e0bf1f030b0a2a927f111e
#
_entry.id   66540e8d42e0bf1f030b0a2a927f111e
#
_cell.length_a   1.000
_cell.length_b   1.000
_cell.length_c   1.000
_cell.angle_alpha   90.00
_cell.angle_beta   90.00
_cell.angle_gamma   90.00
#
_symmetry.space_group_name_H-M   'P 1'
#
loop_
_entity.id
_entity.type
_entity.pdbx_description
1 polymer ?
#
loop_
_entity_poly.entity_id
_entity_poly.type
_entity_poly.pdbx_seq_one_letter_code
_entity_poly.pdbx_strand_id
1 'polypeptide(L)'
;MPRLGRWAGPEDSGEDGYSLGVYSERIVPGMTVPMMLLGLLEREPSHGYDLKRDYDTYFGRGRQLSFGQVYSTLGRLARDGKVVMTETPGEGPERKQYVITERGATEVDTWLAQPVEPEPHLQTVLFAKVTLALMLGRPAEEYLDSQRAAHLQRMRELTEIKRSGGLVDALLADHGLFHLEADLRWIDLTAARLEALAREVRGGRQANSKAPARGVRG
;
A
#
# COMPACT_ATOMS: atom_id res chain seq x y z
N MET A 1 -18.96 -37.44 19.06
CA MET A 1 -18.60 -36.12 19.50
C MET A 1 -17.13 -35.89 19.15
N PRO A 2 -16.77 -35.18 18.09
CA PRO A 2 -15.38 -34.78 17.82
C PRO A 2 -15.09 -33.46 18.55
N ARG A 3 -13.97 -33.44 19.27
CA ARG A 3 -13.47 -32.31 20.05
C ARG A 3 -13.11 -31.15 19.12
N LEU A 4 -13.69 -29.98 19.38
CA LEU A 4 -13.28 -28.71 18.82
C LEU A 4 -11.83 -28.42 19.26
N GLY A 5 -10.91 -28.48 18.31
CA GLY A 5 -9.53 -28.08 18.50
C GLY A 5 -9.49 -26.55 18.76
N ARG A 6 -8.96 -26.18 19.91
CA ARG A 6 -8.67 -24.80 20.33
C ARG A 6 -7.67 -24.23 19.30
N TRP A 7 -8.06 -23.15 18.64
CA TRP A 7 -7.19 -22.39 17.76
C TRP A 7 -6.08 -21.75 18.62
N ALA A 8 -4.86 -22.23 18.49
CA ALA A 8 -3.68 -21.59 19.07
C ALA A 8 -3.27 -20.48 18.11
N GLY A 9 -3.34 -19.23 18.58
CA GLY A 9 -2.76 -18.08 17.88
C GLY A 9 -1.25 -18.28 17.72
N PRO A 10 -0.61 -17.59 16.75
CA PRO A 10 0.84 -17.67 16.57
C PRO A 10 1.52 -17.16 17.84
N GLU A 11 2.45 -17.98 18.36
CA GLU A 11 3.29 -17.65 19.49
C GLU A 11 4.14 -16.41 19.17
N ASP A 12 4.17 -15.54 20.15
CA ASP A 12 4.96 -14.32 20.26
C ASP A 12 6.45 -14.64 20.07
N SER A 13 6.99 -14.30 18.92
CA SER A 13 8.43 -14.27 18.67
C SER A 13 8.82 -12.88 18.16
N GLY A 14 9.30 -12.09 19.10
CA GLY A 14 10.38 -11.10 19.02
C GLY A 14 10.31 -10.02 17.94
N GLU A 15 10.14 -8.77 18.40
CA GLU A 15 10.77 -7.55 17.87
C GLU A 15 10.86 -7.42 16.34
N ASP A 16 9.74 -7.17 15.67
CA ASP A 16 9.76 -6.49 14.38
C ASP A 16 8.78 -5.33 14.44
N GLY A 17 9.35 -4.10 14.39
CA GLY A 17 8.63 -2.87 14.38
C GLY A 17 7.54 -2.90 13.32
N TYR A 18 6.29 -2.80 13.76
CA TYR A 18 5.12 -2.66 12.89
C TYR A 18 5.29 -1.39 12.05
N SER A 19 5.91 -1.58 10.91
CA SER A 19 6.16 -0.56 9.89
C SER A 19 4.82 -0.05 9.34
N LEU A 20 4.74 1.25 9.06
CA LEU A 20 3.70 1.90 8.24
C LEU A 20 3.43 1.20 6.89
N GLY A 21 4.14 0.11 6.58
CA GLY A 21 4.15 -0.63 5.34
C GLY A 21 2.82 -1.21 4.87
N VAL A 22 1.81 -1.37 5.73
CA VAL A 22 0.54 -2.01 5.34
C VAL A 22 -0.33 -1.11 4.46
N TYR A 23 -0.14 0.22 4.51
CA TYR A 23 -0.85 1.16 3.63
C TYR A 23 -0.03 1.63 2.42
N SER A 24 1.28 1.32 2.41
CA SER A 24 2.20 1.68 1.33
C SER A 24 2.05 0.82 0.06
N GLU A 25 1.32 -0.28 0.11
CA GLU A 25 1.17 -1.18 -1.06
C GLU A 25 0.25 -0.65 -2.16
N ARG A 26 -0.42 0.49 -1.94
CA ARG A 26 -1.38 1.06 -2.90
C ARG A 26 -0.89 2.26 -3.70
N ILE A 27 0.30 2.76 -3.43
CA ILE A 27 0.99 3.63 -4.39
C ILE A 27 1.46 2.69 -5.50
N VAL A 28 1.00 2.88 -6.73
CA VAL A 28 1.42 2.08 -7.91
C VAL A 28 2.95 1.94 -7.85
N PRO A 29 3.51 0.78 -7.48
CA PRO A 29 4.90 0.71 -7.02
C PRO A 29 5.94 1.00 -8.10
N GLY A 30 5.51 1.08 -9.36
CA GLY A 30 6.41 1.25 -10.50
C GLY A 30 6.59 2.69 -11.00
N MET A 31 5.65 3.60 -10.73
CA MET A 31 5.66 4.93 -11.37
C MET A 31 6.13 6.06 -10.45
N THR A 32 6.05 5.88 -9.16
CA THR A 32 6.30 6.95 -8.18
C THR A 32 7.78 7.10 -7.81
N VAL A 33 8.53 6.01 -7.68
CA VAL A 33 9.95 6.05 -7.32
C VAL A 33 10.80 6.81 -8.36
N PRO A 34 10.65 6.57 -9.68
CA PRO A 34 11.36 7.36 -10.69
C PRO A 34 11.10 8.86 -10.58
N MET A 35 9.84 9.28 -10.39
CA MET A 35 9.47 10.69 -10.26
C MET A 35 10.06 11.33 -8.99
N MET A 36 10.05 10.61 -7.87
CA MET A 36 10.66 11.07 -6.62
C MET A 36 12.18 11.23 -6.76
N LEU A 37 12.88 10.29 -7.42
CA LEU A 37 14.31 10.42 -7.67
C LEU A 37 14.62 11.55 -8.64
N LEU A 38 13.82 11.77 -9.69
CA LEU A 38 13.95 12.92 -10.59
C LEU A 38 13.73 14.24 -9.84
N GLY A 39 12.70 14.35 -9.01
CA GLY A 39 12.43 15.54 -8.22
C GLY A 39 13.54 15.85 -7.19
N LEU A 40 14.17 14.82 -6.61
CA LEU A 40 15.34 15.03 -5.77
C LEU A 40 16.54 15.55 -6.57
N LEU A 41 16.75 15.05 -7.78
CA LEU A 41 17.82 15.50 -8.70
C LEU A 41 17.58 16.91 -9.24
N GLU A 42 16.32 17.35 -9.33
CA GLU A 42 15.99 18.71 -9.72
C GLU A 42 16.43 19.75 -8.68
N ARG A 43 16.42 19.37 -7.39
CA ARG A 43 16.93 20.23 -6.33
C ARG A 43 18.43 20.44 -6.44
N GLU A 44 19.19 19.34 -6.66
CA GLU A 44 20.64 19.38 -6.79
C GLU A 44 21.19 18.08 -7.42
N PRO A 45 22.26 18.15 -8.22
CA PRO A 45 22.98 16.99 -8.70
C PRO A 45 23.45 16.13 -7.51
N SER A 46 23.25 14.81 -7.57
CA SER A 46 23.50 13.94 -6.41
C SER A 46 24.07 12.58 -6.80
N HIS A 47 24.76 11.96 -5.86
CA HIS A 47 25.23 10.58 -5.99
C HIS A 47 24.11 9.59 -5.64
N GLY A 48 24.18 8.36 -6.18
CA GLY A 48 23.15 7.36 -5.90
C GLY A 48 22.99 7.03 -4.40
N TYR A 49 24.05 7.13 -3.63
CA TYR A 49 24.00 6.95 -2.17
C TYR A 49 23.20 8.07 -1.49
N ASP A 50 23.47 9.33 -1.84
CA ASP A 50 22.80 10.48 -1.27
C ASP A 50 21.31 10.50 -1.66
N LEU A 51 21.00 10.18 -2.92
CA LEU A 51 19.62 10.02 -3.39
C LEU A 51 18.83 8.97 -2.60
N LYS A 52 19.48 7.83 -2.27
CA LYS A 52 18.84 6.82 -1.43
C LYS A 52 18.54 7.37 -0.04
N ARG A 53 19.52 8.01 0.60
CA ARG A 53 19.37 8.59 1.93
C ARG A 53 18.26 9.64 1.94
N ASP A 54 18.22 10.53 0.96
CA ASP A 54 17.23 11.57 0.86
C ASP A 54 15.84 11.00 0.55
N TYR A 55 15.75 10.01 -0.35
CA TYR A 55 14.50 9.29 -0.58
C TYR A 55 13.98 8.66 0.72
N ASP A 56 14.81 7.94 1.46
CA ASP A 56 14.41 7.28 2.71
C ASP A 56 13.98 8.31 3.77
N THR A 57 14.63 9.47 3.80
CA THR A 57 14.29 10.55 4.72
C THR A 57 12.92 11.17 4.42
N TYR A 58 12.63 11.46 3.17
CA TYR A 58 11.41 12.18 2.78
C TYR A 58 10.23 11.26 2.45
N PHE A 59 10.50 10.10 1.86
CA PHE A 59 9.48 9.22 1.28
C PHE A 59 9.52 7.77 1.82
N GLY A 60 10.62 7.34 2.44
CA GLY A 60 10.88 5.97 2.85
C GLY A 60 10.16 5.52 4.12
N ARG A 61 9.23 6.33 4.66
CA ARG A 61 8.45 5.98 5.86
C ARG A 61 7.60 4.74 5.60
N GLY A 62 8.06 3.62 6.14
CA GLY A 62 7.41 2.32 5.97
C GLY A 62 8.00 1.44 4.86
N ARG A 63 8.76 1.98 3.91
CA ARG A 63 9.43 1.18 2.88
C ARG A 63 10.66 1.89 2.33
N GLN A 64 11.81 1.55 2.86
CA GLN A 64 13.10 2.03 2.36
C GLN A 64 13.45 1.39 1.02
N LEU A 65 14.13 2.14 0.14
CA LEU A 65 14.65 1.59 -1.11
C LEU A 65 15.96 0.82 -0.86
N SER A 66 16.12 -0.30 -1.54
CA SER A 66 17.45 -0.93 -1.63
C SER A 66 18.35 -0.15 -2.60
N PHE A 67 19.67 -0.23 -2.41
CA PHE A 67 20.61 0.35 -3.36
C PHE A 67 20.42 -0.20 -4.78
N GLY A 68 20.13 -1.49 -4.93
CA GLY A 68 19.85 -2.10 -6.22
C GLY A 68 18.66 -1.45 -6.93
N GLN A 69 17.58 -1.11 -6.20
CA GLN A 69 16.42 -0.42 -6.75
C GLN A 69 16.76 1.01 -7.20
N VAL A 70 17.54 1.75 -6.40
CA VAL A 70 17.99 3.10 -6.77
C VAL A 70 18.81 3.05 -8.05
N TYR A 71 19.87 2.23 -8.10
CA TYR A 71 20.76 2.17 -9.27
C TYR A 71 20.08 1.60 -10.51
N SER A 72 19.20 0.63 -10.38
CA SER A 72 18.41 0.12 -11.52
C SER A 72 17.45 1.18 -12.08
N THR A 73 16.84 1.99 -11.20
CA THR A 73 15.97 3.09 -11.60
C THR A 73 16.78 4.20 -12.28
N LEU A 74 17.89 4.64 -11.70
CA LEU A 74 18.79 5.63 -12.31
C LEU A 74 19.34 5.18 -13.66
N GLY A 75 19.70 3.90 -13.80
CA GLY A 75 20.13 3.33 -15.07
C GLY A 75 19.04 3.36 -16.15
N ARG A 76 17.78 3.16 -15.78
CA ARG A 76 16.64 3.30 -16.69
C ARG A 76 16.42 4.76 -17.06
N LEU A 77 16.42 5.67 -16.09
CA LEU A 77 16.26 7.10 -16.32
C LEU A 77 17.36 7.66 -17.23
N ALA A 78 18.60 7.16 -17.11
CA ALA A 78 19.70 7.54 -17.98
C ALA A 78 19.49 7.04 -19.41
N ARG A 79 19.05 5.79 -19.59
CA ARG A 79 18.72 5.25 -20.93
C ARG A 79 17.56 6.01 -21.58
N ASP A 80 16.61 6.48 -20.79
CA ASP A 80 15.47 7.26 -21.27
C ASP A 80 15.82 8.74 -21.51
N GLY A 81 17.10 9.14 -21.27
CA GLY A 81 17.58 10.51 -21.47
C GLY A 81 17.04 11.53 -20.47
N LYS A 82 16.54 11.08 -19.30
CA LYS A 82 15.97 11.93 -18.25
C LYS A 82 17.00 12.37 -17.21
N VAL A 83 18.10 11.64 -17.12
CA VAL A 83 19.29 12.00 -16.33
C VAL A 83 20.54 11.77 -17.14
N VAL A 84 21.57 12.53 -16.84
CA VAL A 84 22.94 12.29 -17.34
C VAL A 84 23.85 11.95 -16.17
N MET A 85 24.87 11.15 -16.45
CA MET A 85 25.90 10.79 -15.51
C MET A 85 27.12 11.65 -15.79
N THR A 86 27.61 12.34 -14.77
CA THR A 86 28.87 13.09 -14.83
C THR A 86 29.88 12.42 -13.89
N GLU A 87 31.11 12.33 -14.35
CA GLU A 87 32.21 11.89 -13.52
C GLU A 87 32.80 13.10 -12.81
N THR A 88 32.83 13.08 -11.49
CA THR A 88 33.47 14.16 -10.72
C THR A 88 34.91 13.76 -10.46
N PRO A 89 35.91 14.51 -10.96
CA PRO A 89 37.33 14.26 -10.64
C PRO A 89 37.55 14.49 -9.14
N GLY A 90 38.00 13.50 -8.41
CA GLY A 90 38.30 13.59 -6.99
C GLY A 90 38.97 12.32 -6.49
N GLU A 91 39.83 12.42 -5.45
CA GLU A 91 40.53 11.30 -4.83
C GLU A 91 39.51 10.32 -4.23
N GLY A 92 39.39 9.14 -4.84
CA GLY A 92 38.53 8.04 -4.40
C GLY A 92 37.92 7.29 -5.59
N PRO A 93 37.26 6.15 -5.38
CA PRO A 93 36.59 5.45 -6.44
C PRO A 93 35.57 6.42 -7.10
N GLU A 94 35.67 6.59 -8.42
CA GLU A 94 34.89 7.49 -9.26
C GLU A 94 33.43 7.52 -8.83
N ARG A 95 33.01 8.60 -8.18
CA ARG A 95 31.61 8.78 -7.74
C ARG A 95 30.82 9.34 -8.89
N LYS A 96 30.03 8.49 -9.50
CA LYS A 96 29.08 8.88 -10.54
C LYS A 96 28.02 9.80 -9.95
N GLN A 97 28.02 11.05 -10.38
CA GLN A 97 27.00 12.02 -10.04
C GLN A 97 25.91 12.00 -11.12
N TYR A 98 24.67 12.05 -10.71
CA TYR A 98 23.52 12.12 -11.59
C TYR A 98 22.98 13.54 -11.62
N VAL A 99 22.64 14.00 -12.81
CA VAL A 99 22.08 15.33 -13.08
C VAL A 99 20.80 15.15 -13.89
N ILE A 100 19.71 15.81 -13.50
CA ILE A 100 18.48 15.78 -14.27
C ILE A 100 18.67 16.55 -15.59
N THR A 101 18.02 16.08 -16.65
CA THR A 101 17.94 16.80 -17.93
C THR A 101 16.67 17.63 -18.01
N GLU A 102 16.60 18.54 -18.97
CA GLU A 102 15.37 19.30 -19.26
C GLU A 102 14.17 18.38 -19.51
N ARG A 103 14.38 17.25 -20.20
CA ARG A 103 13.36 16.25 -20.41
C ARG A 103 12.89 15.61 -19.09
N GLY A 104 13.83 15.35 -18.16
CA GLY A 104 13.50 14.83 -16.84
C GLY A 104 12.70 15.82 -16.01
N ALA A 105 13.08 17.08 -16.00
CA ALA A 105 12.38 18.15 -15.30
C ALA A 105 10.95 18.35 -15.86
N THR A 106 10.79 18.42 -17.18
CA THR A 106 9.46 18.51 -17.82
C THR A 106 8.55 17.36 -17.42
N GLU A 107 9.10 16.14 -17.24
CA GLU A 107 8.31 14.98 -16.81
C GLU A 107 7.89 15.11 -15.35
N VAL A 108 8.74 15.64 -14.47
CA VAL A 108 8.38 15.94 -13.07
C VAL A 108 7.27 16.98 -13.02
N ASP A 109 7.39 18.08 -13.76
CA ASP A 109 6.36 19.12 -13.83
C ASP A 109 5.01 18.55 -14.30
N THR A 110 5.03 17.75 -15.35
CA THR A 110 3.83 17.09 -15.89
C THR A 110 3.19 16.18 -14.85
N TRP A 111 4.00 15.39 -14.16
CA TRP A 111 3.51 14.47 -13.13
C TRP A 111 2.92 15.20 -11.91
N LEU A 112 3.57 16.28 -11.46
CA LEU A 112 3.08 17.10 -10.36
C LEU A 112 1.77 17.83 -10.69
N ALA A 113 1.56 18.20 -11.97
CA ALA A 113 0.36 18.85 -12.43
C ALA A 113 -0.85 17.90 -12.58
N GLN A 114 -0.61 16.59 -12.64
CA GLN A 114 -1.68 15.60 -12.80
C GLN A 114 -2.31 15.23 -11.46
N PRO A 115 -3.63 15.40 -11.28
CA PRO A 115 -4.31 14.88 -10.10
C PRO A 115 -4.25 13.34 -10.08
N VAL A 116 -4.13 12.78 -8.89
CA VAL A 116 -4.27 11.33 -8.70
C VAL A 116 -5.75 10.97 -8.81
N GLU A 117 -6.08 10.02 -9.70
CA GLU A 117 -7.45 9.56 -9.87
C GLU A 117 -7.94 8.86 -8.59
N PRO A 118 -9.12 9.25 -8.06
CA PRO A 118 -9.69 8.58 -6.90
C PRO A 118 -10.12 7.15 -7.27
N GLU A 119 -9.49 6.15 -6.70
CA GLU A 119 -9.87 4.75 -6.88
C GLU A 119 -10.68 4.23 -5.69
N PRO A 120 -12.01 4.15 -5.78
CA PRO A 120 -12.79 3.44 -4.78
C PRO A 120 -12.56 1.93 -4.94
N HIS A 121 -11.87 1.33 -3.98
CA HIS A 121 -11.65 -0.11 -3.99
C HIS A 121 -12.93 -0.85 -3.63
N LEU A 122 -13.72 -1.24 -4.65
CA LEU A 122 -14.99 -1.95 -4.48
C LEU A 122 -14.82 -3.37 -3.93
N GLN A 123 -13.70 -4.02 -4.23
CA GLN A 123 -13.40 -5.36 -3.72
C GLN A 123 -12.12 -5.31 -2.86
N THR A 124 -12.31 -5.25 -1.56
CA THR A 124 -11.21 -5.34 -0.59
C THR A 124 -11.07 -6.77 -0.06
N VAL A 125 -9.90 -7.10 0.50
CA VAL A 125 -9.70 -8.37 1.22
C VAL A 125 -10.71 -8.51 2.36
N LEU A 126 -11.10 -7.39 2.98
CA LEU A 126 -12.11 -7.34 4.02
C LEU A 126 -13.47 -7.85 3.51
N PHE A 127 -13.96 -7.30 2.39
CA PHE A 127 -15.19 -7.74 1.74
C PHE A 127 -15.12 -9.21 1.30
N ALA A 128 -14.01 -9.61 0.68
CA ALA A 128 -13.83 -10.99 0.21
C ALA A 128 -13.89 -12.01 1.36
N LYS A 129 -13.25 -11.70 2.50
CA LYS A 129 -13.28 -12.58 3.68
C LYS A 129 -14.68 -12.73 4.28
N VAL A 130 -15.45 -11.63 4.40
CA VAL A 130 -16.85 -11.67 4.88
C VAL A 130 -17.70 -12.53 3.95
N THR A 131 -17.64 -12.28 2.65
CA THR A 131 -18.42 -13.02 1.66
C THR A 131 -18.07 -14.50 1.68
N LEU A 132 -16.78 -14.83 1.71
CA LEU A 132 -16.31 -16.23 1.76
C LEU A 132 -16.73 -16.92 3.06
N ALA A 133 -16.65 -16.25 4.21
CA ALA A 133 -17.13 -16.80 5.48
C ALA A 133 -18.62 -17.16 5.40
N LEU A 134 -19.46 -16.27 4.85
CA LEU A 134 -20.89 -16.52 4.66
C LEU A 134 -21.17 -17.69 3.69
N MET A 135 -20.40 -17.77 2.59
CA MET A 135 -20.50 -18.88 1.63
C MET A 135 -20.14 -20.23 2.24
N LEU A 136 -19.20 -20.27 3.16
CA LEU A 136 -18.73 -21.46 3.85
C LEU A 136 -19.50 -21.77 5.15
N GLY A 137 -20.49 -20.94 5.51
CA GLY A 137 -21.25 -21.11 6.76
C GLY A 137 -20.41 -20.87 8.02
N ARG A 138 -19.35 -20.08 7.93
CA ARG A 138 -18.47 -19.70 9.04
C ARG A 138 -18.97 -18.44 9.74
N PRO A 139 -18.58 -18.19 11.02
CA PRO A 139 -19.03 -17.04 11.79
C PRO A 139 -18.38 -15.74 11.27
N ALA A 140 -19.05 -15.08 10.32
CA ALA A 140 -18.59 -13.83 9.73
C ALA A 140 -18.64 -12.65 10.73
N GLU A 141 -19.50 -12.72 11.75
CA GLU A 141 -19.60 -11.75 12.82
C GLU A 141 -18.32 -11.69 13.66
N GLU A 142 -17.82 -12.84 14.10
CA GLU A 142 -16.55 -12.94 14.84
C GLU A 142 -15.38 -12.35 14.05
N TYR A 143 -15.37 -12.54 12.73
CA TYR A 143 -14.37 -11.94 11.86
C TYR A 143 -14.49 -10.42 11.83
N LEU A 144 -15.71 -9.87 11.72
CA LEU A 144 -15.93 -8.42 11.74
C LEU A 144 -15.51 -7.80 13.08
N ASP A 145 -15.80 -8.46 14.20
CA ASP A 145 -15.38 -7.99 15.53
C ASP A 145 -13.87 -8.03 15.70
N SER A 146 -13.21 -9.09 15.27
CA SER A 146 -11.75 -9.18 15.25
C SER A 146 -11.12 -8.09 14.39
N GLN A 147 -11.69 -7.84 13.22
CA GLN A 147 -11.22 -6.80 12.31
C GLN A 147 -11.42 -5.40 12.89
N ARG A 148 -12.57 -5.15 13.57
CA ARG A 148 -12.80 -3.90 14.31
C ARG A 148 -11.75 -3.67 15.38
N ALA A 149 -11.44 -4.69 16.17
CA ALA A 149 -10.41 -4.59 17.21
C ALA A 149 -9.03 -4.23 16.64
N ALA A 150 -8.65 -4.85 15.51
CA ALA A 150 -7.40 -4.56 14.81
C ALA A 150 -7.36 -3.11 14.28
N HIS A 151 -8.47 -2.60 13.71
CA HIS A 151 -8.54 -1.21 13.24
C HIS A 151 -8.41 -0.22 14.41
N LEU A 152 -9.11 -0.44 15.50
CA LEU A 152 -9.03 0.41 16.69
C LEU A 152 -7.62 0.43 17.31
N GLN A 153 -6.94 -0.71 17.32
CA GLN A 153 -5.55 -0.77 17.75
C GLN A 153 -4.65 0.06 16.82
N ARG A 154 -4.81 -0.07 15.51
CA ARG A 154 -4.03 0.71 14.54
C ARG A 154 -4.31 2.21 14.63
N MET A 155 -5.54 2.62 14.92
CA MET A 155 -5.88 4.03 15.16
C MET A 155 -5.14 4.60 16.37
N ARG A 156 -5.00 3.82 17.45
CA ARG A 156 -4.21 4.27 18.64
C ARG A 156 -2.74 4.51 18.27
N GLU A 157 -2.15 3.61 17.49
CA GLU A 157 -0.76 3.72 17.04
C GLU A 157 -0.55 4.97 16.16
N LEU A 158 -1.44 5.19 15.17
CA LEU A 158 -1.38 6.37 14.32
C LEU A 158 -1.63 7.68 15.08
N THR A 159 -2.51 7.65 16.08
CA THR A 159 -2.76 8.80 16.94
C THR A 159 -1.50 9.16 17.76
N GLU A 160 -0.74 8.16 18.23
CA GLU A 160 0.52 8.39 18.92
C GLU A 160 1.58 8.97 17.98
N ILE A 161 1.71 8.45 16.75
CA ILE A 161 2.59 9.02 15.72
C ILE A 161 2.21 10.48 15.43
N LYS A 162 0.92 10.77 15.27
CA LYS A 162 0.42 12.14 15.05
C LYS A 162 0.80 13.08 16.19
N ARG A 163 0.74 12.61 17.43
CA ARG A 163 0.99 13.41 18.63
C ARG A 163 2.48 13.68 18.85
N SER A 164 3.35 12.70 18.56
CA SER A 164 4.78 12.75 18.86
C SER A 164 5.63 13.21 17.68
N GLY A 165 5.10 13.12 16.45
CA GLY A 165 5.82 13.41 15.21
C GLY A 165 5.74 14.88 14.77
N GLY A 166 6.46 15.20 13.69
CA GLY A 166 6.37 16.49 13.00
C GLY A 166 5.14 16.60 12.11
N LEU A 167 5.00 17.75 11.43
CA LEU A 167 3.85 18.01 10.54
C LEU A 167 3.66 16.94 9.46
N VAL A 168 4.74 16.44 8.87
CA VAL A 168 4.68 15.38 7.86
C VAL A 168 4.13 14.08 8.45
N ASP A 169 4.57 13.70 9.66
CA ASP A 169 4.06 12.52 10.36
C ASP A 169 2.59 12.67 10.72
N ALA A 170 2.20 13.85 11.17
CA ALA A 170 0.80 14.16 11.47
C ALA A 170 -0.11 14.03 10.24
N LEU A 171 0.30 14.59 9.09
CA LEU A 171 -0.47 14.50 7.84
C LEU A 171 -0.59 13.06 7.33
N LEU A 172 0.48 12.27 7.41
CA LEU A 172 0.46 10.86 7.03
C LEU A 172 -0.43 10.03 7.98
N ALA A 173 -0.34 10.30 9.29
CA ALA A 173 -1.19 9.66 10.28
C ALA A 173 -2.66 10.02 10.08
N ASP A 174 -3.00 11.28 9.80
CA ASP A 174 -4.37 11.72 9.50
C ASP A 174 -4.93 11.00 8.28
N HIS A 175 -4.17 10.90 7.19
CA HIS A 175 -4.58 10.14 6.01
C HIS A 175 -4.91 8.68 6.38
N GLY A 176 -4.04 8.01 7.17
CA GLY A 176 -4.29 6.65 7.64
C GLY A 176 -5.52 6.55 8.56
N LEU A 177 -5.72 7.51 9.46
CA LEU A 177 -6.87 7.56 10.37
C LEU A 177 -8.19 7.69 9.60
N PHE A 178 -8.26 8.55 8.57
CA PHE A 178 -9.47 8.70 7.74
C PHE A 178 -9.82 7.41 7.00
N HIS A 179 -8.83 6.68 6.49
CA HIS A 179 -9.07 5.37 5.88
C HIS A 179 -9.59 4.34 6.89
N LEU A 180 -9.00 4.27 8.08
CA LEU A 180 -9.46 3.36 9.14
C LEU A 180 -10.88 3.70 9.63
N GLU A 181 -11.23 4.98 9.72
CA GLU A 181 -12.59 5.41 10.04
C GLU A 181 -13.59 4.96 8.97
N ALA A 182 -13.24 5.09 7.70
CA ALA A 182 -14.10 4.62 6.61
C ALA A 182 -14.29 3.11 6.66
N ASP A 183 -13.23 2.34 6.90
CA ASP A 183 -13.31 0.89 7.06
C ASP A 183 -14.16 0.49 8.28
N LEU A 184 -14.02 1.18 9.43
CA LEU A 184 -14.86 0.93 10.61
C LEU A 184 -16.35 1.19 10.33
N ARG A 185 -16.69 2.27 9.64
CA ARG A 185 -18.07 2.54 9.22
C ARG A 185 -18.61 1.45 8.32
N TRP A 186 -17.78 0.93 7.42
CA TRP A 186 -18.17 -0.19 6.56
C TRP A 186 -18.35 -1.49 7.35
N ILE A 187 -17.49 -1.79 8.31
CA ILE A 187 -17.61 -2.94 9.23
C ILE A 187 -18.95 -2.88 9.97
N ASP A 188 -19.27 -1.74 10.58
CA ASP A 188 -20.51 -1.54 11.33
C ASP A 188 -21.75 -1.70 10.43
N LEU A 189 -21.73 -1.09 9.25
CA LEU A 189 -22.80 -1.21 8.27
C LEU A 189 -22.99 -2.66 7.80
N THR A 190 -21.90 -3.38 7.60
CA THR A 190 -21.91 -4.78 7.15
C THR A 190 -22.43 -5.70 8.26
N ALA A 191 -21.98 -5.49 9.50
CA ALA A 191 -22.46 -6.22 10.66
C ALA A 191 -23.98 -6.06 10.84
N ALA A 192 -24.49 -4.83 10.72
CA ALA A 192 -25.92 -4.54 10.80
C ALA A 192 -26.77 -5.20 9.67
N ARG A 193 -26.13 -5.58 8.55
CA ARG A 193 -26.79 -6.18 7.38
C ARG A 193 -26.38 -7.63 7.13
N LEU A 194 -25.68 -8.24 8.05
CA LEU A 194 -25.04 -9.56 7.86
C LEU A 194 -26.04 -10.67 7.52
N GLU A 195 -27.22 -10.68 8.16
CA GLU A 195 -28.26 -11.65 7.86
C GLU A 195 -28.85 -11.50 6.45
N ALA A 196 -29.05 -10.25 6.00
CA ALA A 196 -29.52 -9.97 4.64
C ALA A 196 -28.49 -10.40 3.60
N LEU A 197 -27.23 -10.06 3.83
CA LEU A 197 -26.11 -10.47 2.98
C LEU A 197 -25.97 -12.00 2.94
N ALA A 198 -26.12 -12.69 4.07
CA ALA A 198 -26.05 -14.13 4.13
C ALA A 198 -27.16 -14.82 3.30
N ARG A 199 -28.37 -14.27 3.30
CA ARG A 199 -29.48 -14.76 2.46
C ARG A 199 -29.18 -14.60 0.97
N GLU A 200 -28.65 -13.44 0.58
CA GLU A 200 -28.31 -13.13 -0.82
C GLU A 200 -27.19 -14.04 -1.34
N VAL A 201 -26.11 -14.17 -0.58
CA VAL A 201 -24.94 -15.02 -0.92
C VAL A 201 -25.34 -16.50 -1.06
N ARG A 202 -26.24 -16.99 -0.20
CA ARG A 202 -26.76 -18.37 -0.26
C ARG A 202 -27.78 -18.56 -1.38
N GLY A 203 -28.63 -17.57 -1.62
CA GLY A 203 -29.66 -17.60 -2.67
C GLY A 203 -29.06 -17.60 -4.08
N GLY A 204 -28.01 -16.84 -4.32
CA GLY A 204 -27.28 -16.80 -5.60
C GLY A 204 -26.69 -18.17 -5.99
N ARG A 205 -26.33 -18.99 -5.02
CA ARG A 205 -25.86 -20.37 -5.27
C ARG A 205 -26.97 -21.30 -5.81
N GLN A 206 -28.22 -21.12 -5.33
CA GLN A 206 -29.35 -21.93 -5.78
C GLN A 206 -29.81 -21.54 -7.19
N ALA A 207 -29.76 -20.26 -7.54
CA ALA A 207 -30.09 -19.79 -8.87
C ALA A 207 -29.08 -20.29 -9.94
N ASN A 208 -27.80 -20.29 -9.61
CA ASN A 208 -26.72 -20.77 -10.51
C ASN A 208 -26.70 -22.31 -10.69
N SER A 209 -27.17 -23.04 -9.68
CA SER A 209 -27.31 -24.49 -9.72
C SER A 209 -28.49 -24.97 -10.57
N LYS A 210 -29.46 -24.10 -10.81
CA LYS A 210 -30.66 -24.40 -11.64
C LYS A 210 -30.54 -23.94 -13.11
N ALA A 211 -29.45 -23.28 -13.49
CA ALA A 211 -29.21 -22.93 -14.89
C ALA A 211 -28.92 -24.18 -15.71
N PRO A 212 -29.72 -24.49 -16.76
CA PRO A 212 -29.46 -25.65 -17.59
C PRO A 212 -28.11 -25.50 -18.29
N ALA A 213 -27.29 -26.56 -18.26
CA ALA A 213 -26.05 -26.63 -19.04
C ALA A 213 -26.37 -26.29 -20.49
N ARG A 214 -25.90 -25.14 -20.99
CA ARG A 214 -25.96 -24.79 -22.41
C ARG A 214 -25.23 -25.91 -23.17
N GLY A 215 -26.03 -26.75 -23.83
CA GLY A 215 -25.54 -27.80 -24.69
C GLY A 215 -24.56 -27.24 -25.71
N VAL A 216 -23.36 -27.74 -25.67
CA VAL A 216 -22.39 -27.64 -26.79
C VAL A 216 -23.03 -28.39 -27.96
N ARG A 217 -23.61 -27.63 -28.91
CA ARG A 217 -23.93 -28.19 -30.20
C ARG A 217 -22.65 -28.17 -31.03
N GLY A 218 -22.29 -29.39 -31.49
CA GLY A 218 -21.16 -29.68 -32.37
C GLY A 218 -21.16 -28.99 -33.73
#